data_dc86a438389cd28f0db178d66c6bd3de
#
_entry.id   dc86a438389cd28f0db178d66c6bd3de
#
_cell.length_a   1.000
_cell.length_b   1.000
_cell.length_c   1.000
_cell.angle_alpha   90.00
_cell.angle_beta   90.00
_cell.angle_gamma   90.00
#
_symmetry.space_group_name_H-M   'P 1'
#
loop_
_entity.id
_entity.type
_entity.pdbx_description
1 polymer ?
#
loop_
_entity_poly.entity_id
_entity_poly.type
_entity_poly.pdbx_seq_one_letter_code
_entity_poly.pdbx_strand_id
1 'polypeptide(L)'
;MAAVAGAVAQAIGERLDPVVKSVIVENGGDIYLNSHQERVIAVYAGDSKFSQRVGLKIKAEQQPLGICTSSGTVGPSLSFGTADAVVILGYPAALADAAATRIGNLIRSEEDLMKATEVAQDIPGVTGVLAIKNDTMSAWGAVELVPIKRRNGS
;
A
#
# COMPACT_ATOMS: atom_id res chain seq x y z
N MET A 1 16.33 6.48 -3.02
CA MET A 1 15.83 5.28 -3.75
C MET A 1 14.33 5.02 -3.58
N ALA A 2 13.66 5.75 -2.69
CA ALA A 2 12.19 5.72 -2.62
C ALA A 2 11.59 6.13 -3.97
N ALA A 3 10.56 5.45 -4.44
CA ALA A 3 9.86 5.61 -5.71
C ALA A 3 10.37 4.79 -6.90
N VAL A 4 11.51 4.11 -6.80
CA VAL A 4 12.03 3.31 -7.93
C VAL A 4 11.17 2.07 -8.17
N ALA A 5 10.84 1.33 -7.11
CA ALA A 5 10.07 0.08 -7.24
C ALA A 5 8.66 0.33 -7.80
N GLY A 6 7.98 1.37 -7.30
CA GLY A 6 6.67 1.78 -7.82
C GLY A 6 6.73 2.28 -9.27
N ALA A 7 7.75 3.06 -9.61
CA ALA A 7 7.96 3.54 -10.98
C ALA A 7 8.20 2.39 -11.96
N VAL A 8 8.99 1.38 -11.57
CA VAL A 8 9.25 0.20 -12.41
C VAL A 8 8.00 -0.64 -12.58
N ALA A 9 7.25 -0.88 -11.51
CA ALA A 9 5.98 -1.62 -11.58
C ALA A 9 5.00 -0.95 -12.55
N GLN A 10 4.86 0.38 -12.47
CA GLN A 10 3.98 1.13 -13.37
C GLN A 10 4.47 1.10 -14.82
N ALA A 11 5.76 1.32 -15.06
CA ALA A 11 6.32 1.32 -16.41
C ALA A 11 6.11 -0.04 -17.13
N ILE A 12 6.24 -1.14 -16.40
CA ILE A 12 5.94 -2.48 -16.92
C ILE A 12 4.44 -2.63 -17.17
N GLY A 13 3.61 -2.24 -16.20
CA GLY A 13 2.16 -2.35 -16.28
C GLY A 13 1.59 -1.57 -17.47
N GLU A 14 1.99 -0.32 -17.65
CA GLU A 14 1.54 0.52 -18.77
C GLU A 14 1.94 -0.01 -20.14
N ARG A 15 3.07 -0.71 -20.23
CA ARG A 15 3.46 -1.40 -21.48
C ARG A 15 2.62 -2.63 -21.78
N LEU A 16 2.14 -3.31 -20.76
CA LEU A 16 1.30 -4.50 -20.90
C LEU A 16 -0.17 -4.15 -21.13
N ASP A 17 -0.66 -3.05 -20.59
CA ASP A 17 -2.08 -2.63 -20.68
C ASP A 17 -2.69 -2.73 -22.09
N PRO A 18 -2.00 -2.30 -23.16
CA PRO A 18 -2.60 -2.36 -24.50
C PRO A 18 -2.78 -3.78 -25.06
N VAL A 19 -2.10 -4.77 -24.48
CA VAL A 19 -2.05 -6.14 -25.05
C VAL A 19 -2.70 -7.18 -24.15
N VAL A 20 -3.12 -6.81 -22.94
CA VAL A 20 -3.77 -7.73 -21.99
C VAL A 20 -5.04 -7.11 -21.40
N LYS A 21 -5.96 -7.95 -20.94
CA LYS A 21 -7.23 -7.50 -20.35
C LYS A 21 -7.11 -7.04 -18.89
N SER A 22 -6.03 -7.42 -18.22
CA SER A 22 -5.83 -7.16 -16.79
C SER A 22 -4.35 -7.16 -16.47
N VAL A 23 -3.90 -6.13 -15.78
CA VAL A 23 -2.51 -5.98 -15.36
C VAL A 23 -2.45 -5.83 -13.85
N ILE A 24 -1.59 -6.64 -13.24
CA ILE A 24 -1.13 -6.48 -11.86
C ILE A 24 0.37 -6.70 -11.88
N VAL A 25 1.14 -5.69 -11.54
CA VAL A 25 2.60 -5.80 -11.43
C VAL A 25 2.99 -5.48 -9.99
N GLU A 26 3.63 -6.44 -9.34
CA GLU A 26 4.15 -6.29 -7.99
C GLU A 26 5.68 -6.31 -8.02
N ASN A 27 6.28 -5.36 -7.31
CA ASN A 27 7.71 -5.24 -7.16
C ASN A 27 8.04 -4.91 -5.69
N GLY A 28 8.33 -5.93 -4.88
CA GLY A 28 8.74 -5.78 -3.49
C GLY A 28 7.71 -5.11 -2.56
N GLY A 29 6.42 -5.28 -2.80
CA GLY A 29 5.33 -4.67 -2.04
C GLY A 29 4.76 -3.40 -2.67
N ASP A 30 5.30 -2.97 -3.79
CA ASP A 30 4.79 -1.86 -4.58
C ASP A 30 4.08 -2.39 -5.82
N ILE A 31 2.79 -2.06 -5.94
CA ILE A 31 1.89 -2.62 -6.93
C ILE A 31 1.40 -1.53 -7.87
N TYR A 32 1.45 -1.81 -9.18
CA TYR A 32 0.63 -1.15 -10.18
C TYR A 32 -0.54 -2.05 -10.56
N LEU A 33 -1.75 -1.53 -10.44
CA LEU A 33 -2.99 -2.27 -10.69
C LEU A 33 -3.82 -1.59 -11.75
N ASN A 34 -4.11 -2.30 -12.84
CA ASN A 34 -5.12 -1.93 -13.85
C ASN A 34 -5.80 -3.20 -14.38
N SER A 35 -6.69 -3.76 -13.59
CA SER A 35 -7.37 -5.02 -13.91
C SER A 35 -8.76 -4.84 -14.50
N HIS A 36 -9.28 -3.63 -14.49
CA HIS A 36 -10.66 -3.29 -14.91
C HIS A 36 -11.75 -4.03 -14.12
N GLN A 37 -11.38 -4.65 -13.01
CA GLN A 37 -12.27 -5.40 -12.11
C GLN A 37 -11.93 -5.09 -10.66
N GLU A 38 -12.87 -5.35 -9.77
CA GLU A 38 -12.63 -5.29 -8.34
C GLU A 38 -11.54 -6.30 -7.94
N ARG A 39 -10.61 -5.86 -7.10
CA ARG A 39 -9.54 -6.71 -6.55
C ARG A 39 -9.44 -6.53 -5.05
N VAL A 40 -8.96 -7.55 -4.38
CA VAL A 40 -8.62 -7.50 -2.96
C VAL A 40 -7.12 -7.74 -2.82
N ILE A 41 -6.44 -6.78 -2.23
CA ILE A 41 -5.00 -6.82 -1.97
C ILE A 41 -4.78 -7.11 -0.50
N ALA A 42 -4.14 -8.23 -0.19
CA ALA A 42 -3.81 -8.60 1.18
C ALA A 42 -2.76 -7.65 1.77
N VAL A 43 -2.94 -7.25 3.02
CA VAL A 43 -1.98 -6.43 3.74
C VAL A 43 -1.04 -7.34 4.54
N TYR A 44 0.26 -7.21 4.30
CA TYR A 44 1.29 -7.82 5.12
C TYR A 44 1.86 -6.79 6.09
N ALA A 45 1.74 -7.05 7.38
CA ALA A 45 2.10 -6.13 8.46
C ALA A 45 2.90 -6.85 9.57
N GLY A 46 3.93 -7.59 9.19
CA GLY A 46 4.83 -8.28 10.11
C GLY A 46 4.08 -9.10 11.16
N ASP A 47 4.37 -8.83 12.44
CA ASP A 47 3.79 -9.55 13.58
C ASP A 47 2.45 -8.97 14.06
N SER A 48 1.94 -7.91 13.44
CA SER A 48 0.62 -7.37 13.76
C SER A 48 -0.47 -8.43 13.57
N LYS A 49 -1.48 -8.43 14.45
CA LYS A 49 -2.66 -9.30 14.32
C LYS A 49 -3.43 -9.08 13.01
N PHE A 50 -3.26 -7.92 12.37
CA PHE A 50 -3.91 -7.60 11.11
C PHE A 50 -3.19 -8.17 9.89
N SER A 51 -1.92 -8.60 10.06
CA SER A 51 -1.12 -9.14 8.97
C SER A 51 -1.81 -10.33 8.31
N GLN A 52 -2.01 -10.27 6.99
CA GLN A 52 -2.69 -11.30 6.18
C GLN A 52 -4.13 -11.64 6.65
N ARG A 53 -4.74 -10.80 7.46
CA ARG A 53 -6.13 -10.95 7.93
C ARG A 53 -7.04 -9.84 7.44
N VAL A 54 -6.46 -8.74 7.00
CA VAL A 54 -7.16 -7.64 6.35
C VAL A 54 -6.67 -7.48 4.93
N GLY A 55 -7.58 -7.13 4.04
CA GLY A 55 -7.28 -6.75 2.68
C GLY A 55 -7.90 -5.41 2.34
N LEU A 56 -7.35 -4.79 1.33
CA LEU A 56 -7.88 -3.59 0.71
C LEU A 56 -8.69 -3.99 -0.52
N LYS A 57 -9.97 -3.67 -0.51
CA LYS A 57 -10.84 -3.82 -1.66
C LYS A 57 -10.67 -2.63 -2.56
N ILE A 58 -10.25 -2.88 -3.79
CA ILE A 58 -10.02 -1.87 -4.82
C ILE A 58 -11.07 -2.05 -5.91
N LYS A 59 -11.91 -1.04 -6.10
CA LYS A 59 -12.94 -1.05 -7.14
C LYS A 59 -12.35 -0.77 -8.52
N ALA A 60 -13.04 -1.18 -9.57
CA ALA A 60 -12.60 -0.97 -10.95
C ALA A 60 -12.39 0.53 -11.27
N GLU A 61 -13.27 1.40 -10.79
CA GLU A 61 -13.21 2.84 -11.04
C GLU A 61 -12.07 3.57 -10.33
N GLN A 62 -11.40 2.94 -9.36
CA GLN A 62 -10.21 3.48 -8.72
C GLN A 62 -8.92 3.24 -9.54
N GLN A 63 -8.99 2.40 -10.57
CA GLN A 63 -7.86 1.98 -11.37
C GLN A 63 -7.74 2.82 -12.65
N PRO A 64 -6.52 3.03 -13.19
CA PRO A 64 -5.23 2.51 -12.72
C PRO A 64 -4.80 3.12 -11.38
N LEU A 65 -4.10 2.34 -10.57
CA LEU A 65 -3.75 2.72 -9.21
C LEU A 65 -2.39 2.15 -8.80
N GLY A 66 -1.61 2.95 -8.09
CA GLY A 66 -0.48 2.48 -7.30
C GLY A 66 -0.93 2.09 -5.89
N ILE A 67 -0.50 0.94 -5.43
CA ILE A 67 -0.72 0.45 -4.07
C ILE A 67 0.64 0.09 -3.52
N CYS A 68 1.23 1.00 -2.74
CA CYS A 68 2.61 0.90 -2.31
C CYS A 68 2.70 0.77 -0.80
N THR A 69 3.55 -0.14 -0.34
CA THR A 69 3.68 -0.48 1.08
C THR A 69 5.11 -0.24 1.55
N SER A 70 5.25 0.53 2.62
CA SER A 70 6.48 0.68 3.40
C SER A 70 6.33 0.04 4.76
N SER A 71 7.38 -0.59 5.26
CA SER A 71 7.44 -1.18 6.59
C SER A 71 8.80 -0.92 7.22
N GLY A 72 8.81 -0.57 8.50
CA GLY A 72 10.03 -0.47 9.31
C GLY A 72 10.44 -1.79 9.96
N THR A 73 9.56 -2.80 9.92
CA THR A 73 9.75 -4.09 10.58
C THR A 73 9.90 -5.25 9.60
N VAL A 74 9.61 -5.04 8.31
CA VAL A 74 9.61 -6.07 7.27
C VAL A 74 10.40 -5.60 6.05
N GLY A 75 11.21 -6.51 5.49
CA GLY A 75 11.96 -6.30 4.26
C GLY A 75 13.35 -5.70 4.47
N PRO A 76 14.17 -5.65 3.39
CA PRO A 76 15.56 -5.20 3.45
C PRO A 76 15.72 -3.68 3.39
N SER A 77 14.63 -2.92 3.23
CA SER A 77 14.69 -1.46 3.11
C SER A 77 15.02 -0.80 4.45
N LEU A 78 15.93 0.16 4.43
CA LEU A 78 16.20 1.01 5.58
C LEU A 78 15.02 1.95 5.79
N SER A 79 14.33 1.83 6.93
CA SER A 79 13.31 2.76 7.38
C SER A 79 13.71 3.33 8.73
N PHE A 80 13.52 4.64 8.90
CA PHE A 80 13.71 5.31 10.19
C PHE A 80 12.48 5.18 11.09
N GLY A 81 11.35 4.75 10.54
CA GLY A 81 10.14 4.45 11.28
C GLY A 81 10.07 3.00 11.75
N THR A 82 9.09 2.71 12.58
CA THR A 82 8.83 1.37 13.13
C THR A 82 7.41 0.88 12.85
N ALA A 83 6.73 1.46 11.86
CA ALA A 83 5.43 0.99 11.41
C ALA A 83 5.51 -0.44 10.90
N ASP A 84 4.52 -1.26 11.20
CA ASP A 84 4.42 -2.61 10.66
C ASP A 84 4.00 -2.59 9.19
N ALA A 85 3.12 -1.67 8.81
CA ALA A 85 2.81 -1.36 7.43
C ALA A 85 2.28 0.06 7.27
N VAL A 86 2.68 0.73 6.20
CA VAL A 86 2.00 1.91 5.66
C VAL A 86 1.69 1.64 4.20
N VAL A 87 0.42 1.55 3.89
CA VAL A 87 -0.07 1.33 2.53
C VAL A 87 -0.65 2.63 2.00
N ILE A 88 -0.13 3.08 0.88
CA ILE A 88 -0.62 4.27 0.16
C ILE A 88 -1.34 3.83 -1.12
N LEU A 89 -2.53 4.35 -1.30
CA LEU A 89 -3.26 4.32 -2.56
C LEU A 89 -3.05 5.65 -3.27
N GLY A 90 -2.57 5.63 -4.49
CA GLY A 90 -2.30 6.86 -5.21
C GLY A 90 -1.86 6.63 -6.65
N TYR A 91 -1.78 7.71 -7.40
CA TYR A 91 -1.30 7.69 -8.77
C TYR A 91 -0.48 8.97 -9.07
N PRO A 92 0.66 8.84 -9.74
CA PRO A 92 1.31 7.61 -10.23
C PRO A 92 1.87 6.73 -9.10
N ALA A 93 2.22 5.48 -9.41
CA ALA A 93 2.74 4.53 -8.43
C ALA A 93 4.06 5.00 -7.78
N ALA A 94 4.89 5.73 -8.51
CA ALA A 94 6.11 6.35 -7.95
C ALA A 94 5.80 7.33 -6.80
N LEU A 95 4.71 8.10 -6.93
CA LEU A 95 4.25 8.99 -5.87
C LEU A 95 3.77 8.20 -4.65
N ALA A 96 2.98 7.15 -4.87
CA ALA A 96 2.48 6.30 -3.79
C ALA A 96 3.63 5.62 -3.03
N ASP A 97 4.65 5.13 -3.73
CA ASP A 97 5.87 4.54 -3.17
C ASP A 97 6.64 5.56 -2.31
N ALA A 98 6.94 6.73 -2.86
CA ALA A 98 7.62 7.80 -2.11
C ALA A 98 6.81 8.26 -0.88
N ALA A 99 5.49 8.38 -1.02
CA ALA A 99 4.60 8.74 0.08
C ALA A 99 4.60 7.65 1.18
N ALA A 100 4.54 6.37 0.81
CA ALA A 100 4.58 5.27 1.76
C ALA A 100 5.86 5.31 2.61
N THR A 101 7.01 5.55 1.99
CA THR A 101 8.29 5.71 2.68
C THR A 101 8.28 6.92 3.63
N ARG A 102 7.83 8.07 3.13
CA ARG A 102 7.77 9.31 3.92
C ARG A 102 6.85 9.15 5.15
N ILE A 103 5.66 8.64 4.94
CA ILE A 103 4.68 8.46 6.02
C ILE A 103 5.16 7.40 7.00
N GLY A 104 5.74 6.30 6.52
CA GLY A 104 6.32 5.26 7.38
C GLY A 104 7.40 5.80 8.31
N ASN A 105 8.23 6.72 7.85
CA ASN A 105 9.29 7.35 8.65
C ASN A 105 8.76 8.24 9.79
N LEU A 106 7.51 8.67 9.74
CA LEU A 106 6.87 9.48 10.79
C LEU A 106 6.35 8.62 11.96
N ILE A 107 6.21 7.32 11.78
CA ILE A 107 5.58 6.44 12.75
C ILE A 107 6.63 5.72 13.57
N ARG A 108 6.73 6.07 14.85
CA ARG A 108 7.60 5.41 15.83
C ARG A 108 6.81 4.70 16.91
N SER A 109 5.60 5.17 17.18
CA SER A 109 4.66 4.60 18.15
C SER A 109 3.24 4.60 17.58
N GLU A 110 2.32 3.94 18.27
CA GLU A 110 0.91 3.92 17.88
C GLU A 110 0.27 5.31 17.91
N GLU A 111 0.76 6.19 18.77
CA GLU A 111 0.28 7.58 18.91
C GLU A 111 0.54 8.42 17.64
N ASP A 112 1.55 8.05 16.86
CA ASP A 112 1.90 8.75 15.62
C ASP A 112 0.97 8.41 14.44
N LEU A 113 0.19 7.33 14.52
CA LEU A 113 -0.60 6.81 13.40
C LEU A 113 -1.57 7.85 12.85
N MET A 114 -2.31 8.52 13.72
CA MET A 114 -3.32 9.51 13.29
C MET A 114 -2.67 10.69 12.58
N LYS A 115 -1.61 11.25 13.17
CA LYS A 115 -0.87 12.35 12.57
C LYS A 115 -0.23 11.96 11.23
N ALA A 116 0.31 10.75 11.13
CA ALA A 116 0.89 10.25 9.89
C ALA A 116 -0.16 10.16 8.77
N THR A 117 -1.37 9.67 9.08
CA THR A 117 -2.47 9.63 8.10
C THR A 117 -2.96 11.02 7.72
N GLU A 118 -2.98 11.99 8.64
CA GLU A 118 -3.29 13.40 8.34
C GLU A 118 -2.27 14.00 7.35
N VAL A 119 -0.98 13.74 7.54
CA VAL A 119 0.06 14.20 6.61
C VAL A 119 -0.14 13.61 5.21
N ALA A 120 -0.55 12.35 5.11
CA ALA A 120 -0.83 11.71 3.83
C ALA A 120 -1.97 12.37 3.06
N GLN A 121 -2.99 12.92 3.76
CA GLN A 121 -4.13 13.60 3.15
C GLN A 121 -3.71 14.83 2.33
N ASP A 122 -2.64 15.49 2.74
CA ASP A 122 -2.15 16.73 2.11
C ASP A 122 -1.25 16.46 0.89
N ILE A 123 -0.97 15.21 0.55
CA ILE A 123 -0.14 14.86 -0.60
C ILE A 123 -1.02 14.74 -1.85
N PRO A 124 -0.89 15.65 -2.83
CA PRO A 124 -1.65 15.55 -4.09
C PRO A 124 -1.35 14.24 -4.82
N GLY A 125 -2.40 13.54 -5.25
CA GLY A 125 -2.29 12.23 -5.92
C GLY A 125 -2.43 11.04 -4.98
N VAL A 126 -2.36 11.23 -3.66
CA VAL A 126 -2.74 10.21 -2.67
C VAL A 126 -4.25 10.22 -2.50
N THR A 127 -4.87 9.07 -2.67
CA THR A 127 -6.32 8.87 -2.54
C THR A 127 -6.71 8.09 -1.31
N GLY A 128 -5.76 7.40 -0.68
CA GLY A 128 -6.00 6.66 0.55
C GLY A 128 -4.72 6.26 1.25
N VAL A 129 -4.82 6.05 2.54
CA VAL A 129 -3.73 5.57 3.40
C VAL A 129 -4.27 4.63 4.46
N LEU A 130 -3.54 3.56 4.71
CA LEU A 130 -3.70 2.66 5.85
C LEU A 130 -2.35 2.55 6.55
N ALA A 131 -2.30 2.89 7.83
CA ALA A 131 -1.12 2.75 8.66
C ALA A 131 -1.38 1.79 9.82
N ILE A 132 -0.46 0.85 10.04
CA ILE A 132 -0.56 -0.18 11.08
C ILE A 132 0.70 -0.16 11.93
N LYS A 133 0.49 -0.16 13.24
CA LYS A 133 1.53 -0.35 14.25
C LYS A 133 0.98 -1.22 15.37
N ASN A 134 1.64 -2.35 15.65
CA ASN A 134 1.16 -3.34 16.62
C ASN A 134 -0.28 -3.78 16.28
N ASP A 135 -1.20 -3.62 17.20
CA ASP A 135 -2.60 -3.98 17.05
C ASP A 135 -3.53 -2.76 16.82
N THR A 136 -2.94 -1.65 16.38
CA THR A 136 -3.63 -0.38 16.11
C THR A 136 -3.48 -0.01 14.65
N MET A 137 -4.53 0.54 14.07
CA MET A 137 -4.51 1.06 12.70
C MET A 137 -5.19 2.42 12.61
N SER A 138 -4.76 3.21 11.64
CA SER A 138 -5.39 4.44 11.21
C SER A 138 -5.55 4.40 9.69
N ALA A 139 -6.67 4.89 9.19
CA ALA A 139 -6.94 4.93 7.76
C ALA A 139 -7.65 6.22 7.36
N TRP A 140 -7.41 6.64 6.12
CA TRP A 140 -8.10 7.76 5.51
C TRP A 140 -8.30 7.54 4.01
N GLY A 141 -9.34 8.15 3.47
CA GLY A 141 -9.59 8.22 2.04
C GLY A 141 -10.31 6.98 1.50
N ALA A 142 -10.00 6.63 0.26
CA ALA A 142 -10.63 5.54 -0.48
C ALA A 142 -10.12 4.16 -0.04
N VAL A 143 -10.10 3.93 1.27
CA VAL A 143 -9.69 2.67 1.89
C VAL A 143 -10.92 1.88 2.31
N GLU A 144 -11.15 0.75 1.69
CA GLU A 144 -12.19 -0.20 2.07
C GLU A 144 -11.53 -1.48 2.57
N LEU A 145 -11.65 -1.72 3.88
CA LEU A 145 -11.08 -2.90 4.53
C LEU A 145 -12.04 -4.07 4.46
N VAL A 146 -11.52 -5.23 4.09
CA VAL A 146 -12.26 -6.49 4.09
C VAL A 146 -11.48 -7.56 4.85
N PRO A 147 -12.15 -8.48 5.56
CA PRO A 147 -11.48 -9.60 6.19
C PRO A 147 -10.98 -10.58 5.14
N ILE A 148 -9.78 -11.12 5.37
CA ILE A 148 -9.23 -12.22 4.59
C ILE A 148 -9.24 -13.47 5.45
N LYS A 149 -9.88 -14.53 4.95
CA LYS A 149 -9.76 -15.85 5.56
C LYS A 149 -8.39 -16.43 5.16
N ARG A 150 -7.54 -16.75 6.14
CA ARG A 150 -6.38 -17.59 5.87
C ARG A 150 -6.89 -18.88 5.20
N ARG A 151 -6.40 -19.19 4.01
CA ARG A 151 -6.45 -20.56 3.54
C ARG A 151 -5.59 -21.34 4.52
N ASN A 152 -6.22 -22.16 5.36
CA ASN A 152 -5.50 -23.18 6.09
C ASN A 152 -4.80 -24.03 5.02
N GLY A 153 -3.48 -23.93 4.96
CA GLY A 153 -2.69 -24.78 4.13
C GLY A 153 -2.97 -26.22 4.59
N SER A 154 -3.54 -26.98 3.72
CA SER A 154 -3.58 -28.44 3.84
C SER A 154 -2.18 -28.99 3.73
#